data_3794ccaa3cfe824cddb0d4487d052634
#
_entry.id   3794ccaa3cfe824cddb0d4487d052634
#
_cell.length_a   1.000
_cell.length_b   1.000
_cell.length_c   1.000
_cell.angle_alpha   90.00
_cell.angle_beta   90.00
_cell.angle_gamma   90.00
#
_symmetry.space_group_name_H-M   'P 1'
#
loop_
_entity.id
_entity.type
_entity.pdbx_description
1 polymer ?
#
loop_
_entity_poly.entity_id
_entity_poly.type
_entity_poly.pdbx_seq_one_letter_code
_entity_poly.pdbx_strand_id
1 'polypeptide(L)'
;AKLLYRNVGFNSYSVLSTKEQFAKQSPEAIEAVIKAYEQARKWAKANPDKLAELLARESKLPIAVAKLQLSRTNFEQNIPTAKHTNALKKSGSILTEEALVRPGTNVNQVIDQLFDAKYAQKVVK
;
A
#
# COMPACT_ATOMS: atom_id res chain seq x y z
N ALA A 1 -5.28 -24.48 -4.95
CA ALA A 1 -3.91 -24.23 -4.49
C ALA A 1 -3.79 -24.44 -2.98
N LYS A 2 -2.67 -24.98 -2.50
CA LYS A 2 -2.39 -25.19 -1.08
C LYS A 2 -1.31 -24.21 -0.63
N LEU A 3 -1.58 -23.42 0.41
CA LEU A 3 -0.57 -22.55 1.03
C LEU A 3 0.42 -23.41 1.81
N LEU A 4 1.68 -23.41 1.39
CA LEU A 4 2.74 -24.20 2.03
C LEU A 4 3.45 -23.41 3.12
N TYR A 5 3.63 -22.10 2.92
CA TYR A 5 4.35 -21.23 3.85
C TYR A 5 3.85 -19.78 3.73
N ARG A 6 3.83 -19.06 4.85
CA ARG A 6 3.52 -17.63 4.89
C ARG A 6 4.50 -16.92 5.82
N ASN A 7 5.20 -15.93 5.29
CA ASN A 7 6.06 -15.06 6.09
C ASN A 7 5.55 -13.62 6.02
N VAL A 8 5.11 -13.08 7.14
CA VAL A 8 4.62 -11.69 7.23
C VAL A 8 5.70 -10.64 6.95
N GLY A 9 6.99 -11.02 7.05
CA GLY A 9 8.10 -10.15 6.68
C GLY A 9 8.21 -9.90 5.17
N PHE A 10 7.55 -10.72 4.35
CA PHE A 10 7.43 -10.55 2.89
C PHE A 10 6.06 -10.02 2.47
N ASN A 11 5.37 -9.32 3.36
CA ASN A 11 4.07 -8.73 3.01
C ASN A 11 4.25 -7.73 1.88
N SER A 12 3.33 -7.80 0.92
CA SER A 12 3.13 -6.75 -0.06
C SER A 12 2.34 -5.60 0.56
N TYR A 13 2.74 -4.38 0.23
CA TYR A 13 2.03 -3.18 0.61
C TYR A 13 1.28 -2.63 -0.61
N SER A 14 0.01 -2.29 -0.43
CA SER A 14 -0.70 -1.48 -1.41
C SER A 14 -0.36 -0.02 -1.14
N VAL A 15 -0.06 0.73 -2.21
CA VAL A 15 0.33 2.14 -2.12
C VAL A 15 -0.48 2.98 -3.10
N LEU A 16 -0.77 4.22 -2.71
CA LEU A 16 -1.22 5.25 -3.64
C LEU A 16 0.00 5.89 -4.28
N SER A 17 0.04 5.92 -5.59
CA SER A 17 1.12 6.54 -6.35
C SER A 17 0.59 7.61 -7.31
N THR A 18 1.40 8.62 -7.56
CA THR A 18 1.11 9.68 -8.52
C THR A 18 2.41 10.18 -9.14
N LYS A 19 2.29 10.93 -10.24
CA LYS A 19 3.44 11.64 -10.81
C LYS A 19 3.83 12.81 -9.92
N GLU A 20 5.13 13.01 -9.71
CA GLU A 20 5.65 14.12 -8.91
C GLU A 20 5.15 15.48 -9.42
N GLN A 21 5.11 15.66 -10.74
CA GLN A 21 4.59 16.89 -11.36
C GLN A 21 3.14 17.14 -10.95
N PHE A 22 2.27 16.11 -10.99
CA PHE A 22 0.87 16.25 -10.59
C PHE A 22 0.73 16.59 -9.10
N ALA A 23 1.54 15.96 -8.26
CA ALA A 23 1.53 16.24 -6.82
C ALA A 23 1.93 17.70 -6.51
N LYS A 24 2.88 18.27 -7.29
CA LYS A 24 3.27 19.68 -7.16
C LYS A 24 2.20 20.65 -7.68
N GLN A 25 1.54 20.31 -8.78
CA GLN A 25 0.55 21.18 -9.42
C GLN A 25 -0.84 21.14 -8.76
N SER A 26 -1.20 20.02 -8.13
CA SER A 26 -2.53 19.79 -7.57
C SER A 26 -2.47 19.15 -6.18
N PRO A 27 -1.81 19.78 -5.19
CA PRO A 27 -1.66 19.21 -3.85
C PRO A 27 -3.02 18.97 -3.18
N GLU A 28 -4.01 19.83 -3.41
CA GLU A 28 -5.35 19.69 -2.84
C GLU A 28 -6.08 18.45 -3.37
N ALA A 29 -5.87 18.10 -4.64
CA ALA A 29 -6.42 16.87 -5.21
C ALA A 29 -5.83 15.63 -4.54
N ILE A 30 -4.51 15.64 -4.26
CA ILE A 30 -3.85 14.56 -3.52
C ILE A 30 -4.42 14.45 -2.10
N GLU A 31 -4.55 15.55 -1.39
CA GLU A 31 -5.12 15.60 -0.03
C GLU A 31 -6.58 15.10 -0.03
N ALA A 32 -7.39 15.48 -1.02
CA ALA A 32 -8.77 15.01 -1.16
C ALA A 32 -8.86 13.50 -1.38
N VAL A 33 -8.01 12.93 -2.24
CA VAL A 33 -7.93 11.48 -2.48
C VAL A 33 -7.52 10.75 -1.21
N ILE A 34 -6.47 11.21 -0.52
CA ILE A 34 -6.00 10.58 0.73
C ILE A 34 -7.11 10.64 1.79
N LYS A 35 -7.85 11.77 1.88
CA LYS A 35 -8.98 11.91 2.80
C LYS A 35 -10.08 10.89 2.52
N ALA A 36 -10.42 10.68 1.25
CA ALA A 36 -11.41 9.68 0.85
C ALA A 36 -10.96 8.26 1.23
N TYR A 37 -9.69 7.91 1.00
CA TYR A 37 -9.12 6.63 1.41
C TYR A 37 -9.12 6.45 2.93
N GLU A 38 -8.79 7.50 3.69
CA GLU A 38 -8.82 7.45 5.16
C GLU A 38 -10.24 7.27 5.70
N GLN A 39 -11.24 7.90 5.10
CA GLN A 39 -12.64 7.68 5.43
C GLN A 39 -13.07 6.24 5.15
N ALA A 40 -12.69 5.71 3.98
CA ALA A 40 -12.96 4.31 3.63
C ALA A 40 -12.28 3.33 4.59
N ARG A 41 -11.02 3.60 4.99
CA ARG A 41 -10.28 2.79 5.95
C ARG A 41 -10.98 2.78 7.33
N LYS A 42 -11.39 3.95 7.83
CA LYS A 42 -12.12 4.07 9.11
C LYS A 42 -13.45 3.31 9.05
N TRP A 43 -14.18 3.46 7.95
CA TRP A 43 -15.41 2.71 7.73
C TRP A 43 -15.18 1.19 7.69
N ALA A 44 -14.16 0.74 6.98
CA ALA A 44 -13.79 -0.67 6.85
C ALA A 44 -13.50 -1.29 8.23
N LYS A 45 -12.75 -0.59 9.08
CA LYS A 45 -12.46 -1.02 10.46
C LYS A 45 -13.71 -1.11 11.33
N ALA A 46 -14.64 -0.18 11.16
CA ALA A 46 -15.89 -0.15 11.92
C ALA A 46 -16.95 -1.15 11.41
N ASN A 47 -16.84 -1.64 10.18
CA ASN A 47 -17.82 -2.49 9.53
C ASN A 47 -17.20 -3.74 8.87
N PRO A 48 -16.51 -4.62 9.62
CA PRO A 48 -15.75 -5.73 9.05
C PRO A 48 -16.62 -6.74 8.27
N ASP A 49 -17.83 -7.04 8.73
CA ASP A 49 -18.73 -7.97 8.04
C ASP A 49 -19.26 -7.37 6.74
N LYS A 50 -19.67 -6.10 6.74
CA LYS A 50 -20.11 -5.40 5.52
C LYS A 50 -18.98 -5.27 4.51
N LEU A 51 -17.75 -5.04 4.98
CA LEU A 51 -16.57 -5.03 4.12
C LEU A 51 -16.34 -6.40 3.47
N ALA A 52 -16.52 -7.49 4.22
CA ALA A 52 -16.39 -8.85 3.70
C ALA A 52 -17.45 -9.16 2.62
N GLU A 53 -18.70 -8.75 2.85
CA GLU A 53 -19.79 -8.88 1.87
C GLU A 53 -19.50 -8.07 0.61
N LEU A 54 -19.05 -6.81 0.76
CA LEU A 54 -18.66 -5.95 -0.35
C LEU A 54 -17.52 -6.59 -1.16
N LEU A 55 -16.46 -7.05 -0.50
CA LEU A 55 -15.33 -7.70 -1.15
C LEU A 55 -15.76 -8.98 -1.88
N ALA A 56 -16.58 -9.82 -1.24
CA ALA A 56 -17.08 -11.05 -1.84
C ALA A 56 -17.87 -10.75 -3.12
N ARG A 57 -18.75 -9.75 -3.10
CA ARG A 57 -19.57 -9.34 -4.23
C ARG A 57 -18.72 -8.79 -5.38
N GLU A 58 -17.86 -7.81 -5.10
CA GLU A 58 -17.07 -7.11 -6.12
C GLU A 58 -16.00 -8.02 -6.75
N SER A 59 -15.40 -8.92 -5.95
CA SER A 59 -14.37 -9.84 -6.43
C SER A 59 -14.92 -11.20 -6.86
N LYS A 60 -16.24 -11.41 -6.77
CA LYS A 60 -16.91 -12.69 -7.08
C LYS A 60 -16.29 -13.87 -6.29
N LEU A 61 -15.94 -13.64 -5.04
CA LEU A 61 -15.36 -14.62 -4.15
C LEU A 61 -16.41 -15.19 -3.18
N PRO A 62 -16.27 -16.45 -2.74
CA PRO A 62 -17.02 -16.97 -1.61
C PRO A 62 -16.76 -16.09 -0.36
N ILE A 63 -17.79 -15.82 0.44
CA ILE A 63 -17.70 -14.97 1.63
C ILE A 63 -16.63 -15.45 2.62
N ALA A 64 -16.46 -16.77 2.77
CA ALA A 64 -15.42 -17.34 3.64
C ALA A 64 -14.01 -16.97 3.15
N VAL A 65 -13.79 -16.89 1.84
CA VAL A 65 -12.50 -16.49 1.25
C VAL A 65 -12.27 -14.99 1.47
N ALA A 66 -13.31 -14.16 1.28
CA ALA A 66 -13.22 -12.72 1.53
C ALA A 66 -12.89 -12.43 3.01
N LYS A 67 -13.57 -13.09 3.96
CA LYS A 67 -13.27 -12.99 5.40
C LYS A 67 -11.85 -13.41 5.72
N LEU A 68 -11.37 -14.52 5.15
CA LEU A 68 -9.98 -14.97 5.34
C LEU A 68 -8.96 -13.96 4.77
N GLN A 69 -9.23 -13.37 3.61
CA GLN A 69 -8.36 -12.33 3.03
C GLN A 69 -8.30 -11.10 3.95
N LEU A 70 -9.45 -10.62 4.42
CA LEU A 70 -9.53 -9.45 5.30
C LEU A 70 -8.88 -9.70 6.66
N SER A 71 -8.98 -10.89 7.23
CA SER A 71 -8.29 -11.24 8.48
C SER A 71 -6.75 -11.19 8.37
N ARG A 72 -6.22 -11.21 7.15
CA ARG A 72 -4.79 -11.11 6.84
C ARG A 72 -4.38 -9.69 6.41
N THR A 73 -5.33 -8.77 6.27
CA THR A 73 -5.10 -7.39 5.84
C THR A 73 -4.91 -6.49 7.06
N ASN A 74 -3.82 -5.71 7.05
CA ASN A 74 -3.57 -4.73 8.10
C ASN A 74 -4.07 -3.36 7.65
N PHE A 75 -5.09 -2.84 8.35
CA PHE A 75 -5.67 -1.51 8.12
C PHE A 75 -5.09 -0.42 9.03
N GLU A 76 -4.09 -0.72 9.87
CA GLU A 76 -3.51 0.27 10.80
C GLU A 76 -2.48 1.18 10.13
N GLN A 77 -1.84 0.70 9.07
CA GLN A 77 -0.80 1.45 8.35
C GLN A 77 -1.44 2.40 7.34
N ASN A 78 -1.55 3.67 7.70
CA ASN A 78 -2.16 4.72 6.86
C ASN A 78 -1.19 5.83 6.43
N ILE A 79 0.04 5.82 6.95
CA ILE A 79 1.12 6.72 6.57
C ILE A 79 2.34 5.88 6.21
N PRO A 80 3.08 6.21 5.14
CA PRO A 80 4.36 5.56 4.84
C PRO A 80 5.36 5.72 5.99
N THR A 81 6.04 4.64 6.33
CA THR A 81 7.05 4.59 7.39
C THR A 81 8.32 3.91 6.91
N ALA A 82 9.37 3.92 7.72
CA ALA A 82 10.62 3.20 7.44
C ALA A 82 10.43 1.69 7.16
N LYS A 83 9.33 1.08 7.63
CA LYS A 83 9.02 -0.32 7.30
C LYS A 83 8.81 -0.51 5.80
N HIS A 84 8.17 0.44 5.13
CA HIS A 84 7.89 0.39 3.69
C HIS A 84 9.19 0.56 2.87
N THR A 85 10.00 1.56 3.21
CA THR A 85 11.30 1.77 2.54
C THR A 85 12.23 0.59 2.76
N ASN A 86 12.30 0.05 3.98
CA ASN A 86 13.14 -1.11 4.29
C ASN A 86 12.67 -2.38 3.56
N ALA A 87 11.35 -2.59 3.41
CA ALA A 87 10.83 -3.72 2.64
C ALA A 87 11.21 -3.60 1.16
N LEU A 88 11.13 -2.40 0.56
CA LEU A 88 11.55 -2.16 -0.82
C LEU A 88 13.07 -2.30 -1.00
N LYS A 89 13.87 -1.81 -0.06
CA LYS A 89 15.34 -1.92 -0.13
C LYS A 89 15.80 -3.39 -0.12
N LYS A 90 15.10 -4.26 0.60
CA LYS A 90 15.38 -5.72 0.56
C LYS A 90 15.17 -6.34 -0.83
N SER A 91 14.26 -5.78 -1.62
CA SER A 91 14.03 -6.24 -3.00
C SER A 91 14.86 -5.46 -4.02
N GLY A 92 15.48 -4.36 -3.60
CA GLY A 92 16.20 -3.45 -4.49
C GLY A 92 17.45 -4.08 -5.14
N SER A 93 18.19 -4.92 -4.41
CA SER A 93 19.34 -5.66 -4.97
C SER A 93 18.90 -6.58 -6.11
N ILE A 94 17.80 -7.28 -5.94
CA ILE A 94 17.24 -8.20 -6.94
C ILE A 94 16.90 -7.43 -8.22
N LEU A 95 16.33 -6.24 -8.14
CA LEU A 95 16.01 -5.41 -9.30
C LEU A 95 17.26 -5.05 -10.12
N THR A 96 18.39 -4.85 -9.44
CA THR A 96 19.68 -4.56 -10.10
C THR A 96 20.30 -5.82 -10.69
N GLU A 97 20.32 -6.91 -9.95
CA GLU A 97 20.86 -8.21 -10.35
C GLU A 97 20.14 -8.77 -11.60
N GLU A 98 18.81 -8.61 -11.63
CA GLU A 98 17.97 -9.07 -12.75
C GLU A 98 17.85 -8.03 -13.89
N ALA A 99 18.67 -6.97 -13.88
CA ALA A 99 18.67 -5.90 -14.89
C ALA A 99 17.28 -5.26 -15.13
N LEU A 100 16.42 -5.21 -14.12
CA LEU A 100 15.08 -4.63 -14.19
C LEU A 100 15.11 -3.10 -14.03
N VAL A 101 16.24 -2.52 -13.67
CA VAL A 101 16.48 -1.08 -13.57
C VAL A 101 17.60 -0.67 -14.52
N ARG A 102 17.62 0.60 -14.92
CA ARG A 102 18.65 1.13 -15.82
C ARG A 102 20.05 0.97 -15.18
N PRO A 103 21.07 0.61 -15.96
CA PRO A 103 22.44 0.56 -15.46
C PRO A 103 22.86 1.88 -14.78
N GLY A 104 23.56 1.78 -13.65
CA GLY A 104 24.00 2.95 -12.88
C GLY A 104 22.94 3.59 -11.97
N THR A 105 21.71 3.05 -11.91
CA THR A 105 20.68 3.55 -11.01
C THR A 105 21.04 3.22 -9.55
N ASN A 106 21.13 4.24 -8.70
CA ASN A 106 21.21 4.04 -7.26
C ASN A 106 19.81 3.73 -6.71
N VAL A 107 19.45 2.44 -6.68
CA VAL A 107 18.12 1.97 -6.28
C VAL A 107 17.76 2.40 -4.87
N ASN A 108 18.71 2.38 -3.93
CA ASN A 108 18.45 2.79 -2.54
C ASN A 108 18.08 4.28 -2.45
N GLN A 109 18.78 5.13 -3.19
CA GLN A 109 18.48 6.57 -3.24
C GLN A 109 17.09 6.82 -3.86
N VAL A 110 16.74 6.12 -4.92
CA VAL A 110 15.42 6.21 -5.53
C VAL A 110 14.32 5.80 -4.52
N ILE A 111 14.53 4.69 -3.80
CA ILE A 111 13.57 4.23 -2.78
C ILE A 111 13.41 5.26 -1.65
N ASP A 112 14.49 5.90 -1.19
CA ASP A 112 14.41 6.92 -0.14
C ASP A 112 13.61 8.15 -0.58
N GLN A 113 13.60 8.46 -1.87
CA GLN A 113 12.84 9.57 -2.45
C GLN A 113 11.40 9.20 -2.88
N LEU A 114 11.08 7.90 -2.92
CA LEU A 114 9.80 7.42 -3.44
C LEU A 114 8.62 7.74 -2.52
N PHE A 115 8.83 7.80 -1.21
CA PHE A 115 7.79 8.00 -0.23
C PHE A 115 7.71 9.44 0.25
N ASP A 116 6.59 10.10 -0.03
CA ASP A 116 6.29 11.44 0.48
C ASP A 116 5.10 11.37 1.45
N ALA A 117 5.38 11.45 2.73
CA ALA A 117 4.38 11.37 3.79
C ALA A 117 3.66 12.70 4.07
N LYS A 118 4.15 13.82 3.52
CA LYS A 118 3.67 15.18 3.90
C LYS A 118 2.18 15.39 3.67
N TYR A 119 1.63 14.86 2.58
CA TYR A 119 0.20 14.97 2.28
C TYR A 119 -0.64 14.14 3.25
N ALA A 120 -0.22 12.90 3.52
CA ALA A 120 -0.91 12.02 4.45
C ALA A 120 -0.87 12.60 5.89
N GLN A 121 0.25 13.15 6.34
CA GLN A 121 0.40 13.76 7.66
C GLN A 121 -0.54 14.94 7.90
N LYS A 122 -0.91 15.68 6.85
CA LYS A 122 -1.90 16.78 6.95
C LYS A 122 -3.32 16.28 7.14
N VAL A 123 -3.65 15.15 6.55
CA VAL A 123 -5.02 14.65 6.41
C VAL A 123 -5.38 13.61 7.46
N VAL A 124 -4.42 12.75 7.78
CA VAL A 124 -4.58 11.65 8.73
C VAL A 124 -4.31 12.16 10.14
N LYS A 125 -5.38 12.29 10.91
CA LYS A 125 -5.34 12.66 12.34
C LYS A 125 -5.93 11.54 13.18
#